data_0cfce7548f81a4f7a2e74d33e1185815
#
_entry.id   0cfce7548f81a4f7a2e74d33e1185815
#
_cell.length_a   1.000
_cell.length_b   1.000
_cell.length_c   1.000
_cell.angle_alpha   90.00
_cell.angle_beta   90.00
_cell.angle_gamma   90.00
#
_symmetry.space_group_name_H-M   'P 1'
#
loop_
_entity.id
_entity.type
_entity.pdbx_description
1 polymer ?
#
loop_
_entity_poly.entity_id
_entity_poly.type
_entity_poly.pdbx_seq_one_letter_code
_entity_poly.pdbx_strand_id
1 'polypeptide(L)'
;MSENYFMGLDGFVWFTGVVEDRNDPAQLGRVKVRCLGFHTESKTDIPTEDLPWAHIMHPVTDPSMQGMGTTPSFLVEGTWVVGFFRDAVERQQPIIMGTLPGYPQNVADKEKGFNDPNAIYPQNPNETSGHDLNESDVNRLARNEENKAHSVIAKKDTDYDAESAKDGRTIGVPIANTTDDNTDSTNEEWTEQKSTYAAVYPKNHVYETESGHIKEFDDTEGAERIHEYHKSGTFHEVDASGNKHTRIVGTNYEVIAGSDFVNVKGTANLTIDSNCNTYIKGNWNIQVDGTKTEVVTGAVTETYKDTKTETVTKAVTETYSDTLTQSVTKAVTETYSDTLTQEVTGDVKETFSGSQTTTITSTKTETAATGAVTYTSGDVNASGISLTGHTHTDTAGLGAGTTSSPN
;
A
#
# COMPACT_ATOMS: atom_id res chain seq x y z
N MET A 1 -48.76 -17.29 40.96
CA MET A 1 -47.47 -16.62 40.64
C MET A 1 -47.19 -15.71 41.81
N SER A 2 -46.11 -15.95 42.54
CA SER A 2 -45.83 -15.15 43.70
C SER A 2 -45.49 -13.71 43.27
N GLU A 3 -46.01 -12.75 43.99
CA GLU A 3 -45.80 -11.31 43.82
C GLU A 3 -44.32 -10.87 43.92
N ASN A 4 -43.45 -11.82 44.20
CA ASN A 4 -41.99 -11.64 44.51
C ASN A 4 -41.09 -11.44 43.26
N TYR A 5 -41.66 -11.46 42.06
CA TYR A 5 -40.88 -11.27 40.83
C TYR A 5 -40.99 -9.88 40.22
N PHE A 6 -41.57 -8.95 40.94
CA PHE A 6 -41.76 -7.60 40.43
C PHE A 6 -40.63 -6.69 40.88
N MET A 7 -39.80 -6.29 39.97
CA MET A 7 -38.67 -5.40 40.23
C MET A 7 -39.14 -4.11 40.91
N GLY A 8 -38.62 -3.82 42.10
CA GLY A 8 -38.95 -2.62 42.88
C GLY A 8 -40.14 -2.74 43.83
N LEU A 9 -40.87 -3.85 43.87
CA LEU A 9 -41.97 -4.02 44.83
C LEU A 9 -41.48 -4.14 46.27
N ASP A 10 -40.35 -4.85 46.49
CA ASP A 10 -39.70 -5.00 47.76
C ASP A 10 -38.39 -4.19 47.87
N GLY A 11 -38.15 -3.24 46.94
CA GLY A 11 -36.94 -2.46 46.84
C GLY A 11 -35.89 -3.13 45.96
N PHE A 12 -34.83 -2.37 45.65
CA PHE A 12 -33.67 -2.87 44.89
C PHE A 12 -32.66 -3.49 45.87
N VAL A 13 -32.27 -4.73 45.62
CA VAL A 13 -31.17 -5.37 46.32
C VAL A 13 -29.94 -5.26 45.41
N TRP A 14 -29.08 -4.31 45.77
CA TRP A 14 -27.86 -4.02 45.04
C TRP A 14 -26.74 -4.98 45.43
N PHE A 15 -25.83 -5.20 44.50
CA PHE A 15 -24.56 -5.93 44.75
C PHE A 15 -23.41 -5.27 44.03
N THR A 16 -22.22 -5.50 44.55
CA THR A 16 -20.98 -5.50 43.81
C THR A 16 -20.49 -6.94 43.68
N GLY A 17 -19.76 -7.26 42.62
CA GLY A 17 -19.31 -8.63 42.42
C GLY A 17 -18.21 -8.71 41.39
N VAL A 18 -17.75 -9.93 41.15
CA VAL A 18 -16.69 -10.22 40.17
C VAL A 18 -17.22 -11.22 39.17
N VAL A 19 -16.94 -10.95 37.91
CA VAL A 19 -17.24 -11.87 36.80
C VAL A 19 -16.28 -13.07 36.91
N GLU A 20 -16.82 -14.29 36.94
CA GLU A 20 -16.01 -15.51 36.99
C GLU A 20 -16.18 -16.43 35.78
N ASP A 21 -17.21 -16.24 34.95
CA ASP A 21 -17.38 -17.02 33.72
C ASP A 21 -18.25 -16.22 32.72
N ARG A 22 -17.80 -16.14 31.50
CA ARG A 22 -18.51 -15.49 30.38
C ARG A 22 -18.94 -16.47 29.28
N ASN A 23 -18.66 -17.77 29.45
CA ASN A 23 -18.96 -18.80 28.46
C ASN A 23 -20.40 -19.27 28.58
N ASP A 24 -21.37 -18.39 28.35
CA ASP A 24 -22.80 -18.69 28.40
C ASP A 24 -23.19 -19.77 27.38
N PRO A 25 -23.59 -20.98 27.82
CA PRO A 25 -23.94 -22.07 26.91
C PRO A 25 -25.17 -21.77 26.05
N ALA A 26 -26.03 -20.86 26.48
CA ALA A 26 -27.18 -20.40 25.72
C ALA A 26 -26.86 -19.28 24.72
N GLN A 27 -25.62 -18.78 24.73
CA GLN A 27 -25.14 -17.69 23.84
C GLN A 27 -26.04 -16.43 23.92
N LEU A 28 -26.50 -16.10 25.12
CA LEU A 28 -27.33 -14.91 25.39
C LEU A 28 -26.50 -13.72 25.89
N GLY A 29 -25.16 -13.83 25.89
CA GLY A 29 -24.25 -12.77 26.35
C GLY A 29 -24.28 -12.56 27.85
N ARG A 30 -24.74 -13.56 28.65
CA ARG A 30 -24.75 -13.52 30.10
C ARG A 30 -23.39 -13.89 30.66
N VAL A 31 -23.13 -13.50 31.90
CA VAL A 31 -21.93 -13.87 32.64
C VAL A 31 -22.29 -14.39 34.02
N LYS A 32 -21.41 -15.21 34.60
CA LYS A 32 -21.55 -15.63 36.01
C LYS A 32 -20.84 -14.63 36.91
N VAL A 33 -21.53 -14.19 37.94
CA VAL A 33 -21.00 -13.18 38.88
C VAL A 33 -21.07 -13.71 40.31
N ARG A 34 -19.93 -13.66 40.97
CA ARG A 34 -19.90 -13.86 42.43
C ARG A 34 -20.19 -12.53 43.12
N CYS A 35 -21.34 -12.46 43.80
CA CYS A 35 -21.85 -11.24 44.40
C CYS A 35 -21.34 -11.13 45.84
N LEU A 36 -20.63 -10.04 46.17
CA LEU A 36 -20.08 -9.76 47.48
C LEU A 36 -21.21 -9.62 48.53
N GLY A 37 -21.03 -10.29 49.67
CA GLY A 37 -22.04 -10.34 50.74
C GLY A 37 -23.19 -11.30 50.54
N PHE A 38 -23.29 -11.91 49.32
CA PHE A 38 -24.30 -12.95 49.00
C PHE A 38 -23.67 -14.30 48.72
N HIS A 39 -22.49 -14.33 48.15
CA HIS A 39 -21.74 -15.54 47.86
C HIS A 39 -20.45 -15.54 48.68
N THR A 40 -20.02 -16.72 49.15
CA THR A 40 -18.72 -16.90 49.83
C THR A 40 -17.57 -16.89 48.81
N GLU A 41 -16.36 -16.56 49.24
CA GLU A 41 -15.13 -16.71 48.43
C GLU A 41 -14.70 -18.17 48.27
N SER A 42 -15.25 -19.09 49.10
CA SER A 42 -14.97 -20.52 49.01
C SER A 42 -15.63 -21.13 47.77
N LYS A 43 -14.82 -21.51 46.80
CA LYS A 43 -15.29 -22.24 45.62
C LYS A 43 -15.68 -23.69 45.92
N THR A 44 -15.28 -24.21 47.12
CA THR A 44 -15.74 -25.52 47.58
C THR A 44 -17.22 -25.46 48.01
N ASP A 45 -17.64 -24.34 48.61
CA ASP A 45 -19.01 -24.16 49.07
C ASP A 45 -19.95 -23.71 47.96
N ILE A 46 -19.49 -22.80 47.12
CA ILE A 46 -20.21 -22.32 45.93
C ILE A 46 -19.24 -22.31 44.75
N PRO A 47 -19.19 -23.37 43.95
CA PRO A 47 -18.37 -23.44 42.76
C PRO A 47 -18.78 -22.39 41.72
N THR A 48 -17.88 -21.99 40.82
CA THR A 48 -18.19 -21.01 39.75
C THR A 48 -19.32 -21.48 38.87
N GLU A 49 -19.43 -22.80 38.62
CA GLU A 49 -20.50 -23.42 37.83
C GLU A 49 -21.89 -23.28 38.47
N ASP A 50 -21.97 -23.08 39.75
CA ASP A 50 -23.23 -22.96 40.50
C ASP A 50 -23.70 -21.49 40.64
N LEU A 51 -22.86 -20.54 40.25
CA LEU A 51 -23.23 -19.12 40.26
C LEU A 51 -24.37 -18.83 39.24
N PRO A 52 -25.31 -17.94 39.56
CA PRO A 52 -26.38 -17.56 38.66
C PRO A 52 -25.84 -16.77 37.46
N TRP A 53 -26.48 -16.97 36.31
CA TRP A 53 -26.22 -16.18 35.11
C TRP A 53 -26.80 -14.78 35.23
N ALA A 54 -25.95 -13.77 35.16
CA ALA A 54 -26.34 -12.36 35.15
C ALA A 54 -26.57 -11.87 33.73
N HIS A 55 -27.68 -11.15 33.53
CA HIS A 55 -27.90 -10.37 32.32
C HIS A 55 -27.16 -9.04 32.41
N ILE A 56 -26.69 -8.55 31.28
CA ILE A 56 -26.02 -7.26 31.20
C ILE A 56 -27.02 -6.21 30.70
N MET A 57 -27.13 -5.11 31.43
CA MET A 57 -27.91 -3.97 31.01
C MET A 57 -27.14 -3.12 30.02
N HIS A 58 -27.67 -2.97 28.83
CA HIS A 58 -27.05 -2.16 27.80
C HIS A 58 -27.58 -0.70 27.87
N PRO A 59 -26.79 0.29 27.43
CA PRO A 59 -27.26 1.66 27.34
C PRO A 59 -28.43 1.79 26.33
N VAL A 60 -29.28 2.78 26.49
CA VAL A 60 -30.44 3.00 25.60
C VAL A 60 -30.05 3.31 24.14
N THR A 61 -28.80 3.58 23.88
CA THR A 61 -28.23 3.77 22.54
C THR A 61 -27.90 2.45 21.84
N ASP A 62 -27.96 1.34 22.58
CA ASP A 62 -27.73 -0.01 22.10
C ASP A 62 -29.03 -0.83 22.16
N PRO A 63 -29.62 -1.26 21.05
CA PRO A 63 -30.88 -2.00 21.06
C PRO A 63 -30.78 -3.36 21.72
N SER A 64 -29.63 -3.98 21.79
CA SER A 64 -29.37 -5.31 22.38
C SER A 64 -30.41 -6.36 21.95
N MET A 65 -30.80 -6.34 20.69
CA MET A 65 -31.85 -7.15 20.13
C MET A 65 -31.41 -7.79 18.82
N GLN A 66 -31.54 -9.11 18.71
CA GLN A 66 -31.20 -9.88 17.50
C GLN A 66 -29.77 -9.63 16.98
N GLY A 67 -28.82 -9.43 17.88
CA GLY A 67 -27.42 -9.17 17.55
C GLY A 67 -27.11 -7.74 17.10
N MET A 68 -28.09 -6.84 17.10
CA MET A 68 -27.83 -5.42 16.86
C MET A 68 -27.27 -4.76 18.11
N GLY A 69 -26.30 -3.88 17.93
CA GLY A 69 -25.59 -3.17 19.00
C GLY A 69 -24.24 -3.81 19.35
N THR A 70 -23.72 -3.46 20.52
CA THR A 70 -22.42 -3.96 21.01
C THR A 70 -22.62 -5.25 21.81
N THR A 71 -22.61 -6.40 21.15
CA THR A 71 -22.83 -7.72 21.76
C THR A 71 -21.81 -8.75 21.24
N PRO A 72 -21.34 -9.71 22.06
CA PRO A 72 -21.47 -9.75 23.52
C PRO A 72 -20.75 -8.58 24.20
N SER A 73 -20.94 -8.43 25.51
CA SER A 73 -20.20 -7.41 26.29
C SER A 73 -18.69 -7.70 26.29
N PHE A 74 -17.89 -6.69 26.62
CA PHE A 74 -16.44 -6.83 26.78
C PHE A 74 -16.00 -7.25 28.20
N LEU A 75 -16.95 -7.71 29.03
CA LEU A 75 -16.60 -8.19 30.36
C LEU A 75 -15.72 -9.42 30.26
N VAL A 76 -14.65 -9.39 31.04
CA VAL A 76 -13.74 -10.51 31.20
C VAL A 76 -13.77 -11.02 32.64
N GLU A 77 -13.28 -12.22 32.85
CA GLU A 77 -13.15 -12.80 34.19
C GLU A 77 -12.23 -11.92 35.04
N GLY A 78 -12.58 -11.74 36.30
CA GLY A 78 -11.89 -10.82 37.22
C GLY A 78 -12.44 -9.38 37.20
N THR A 79 -13.31 -9.02 36.25
CA THR A 79 -13.92 -7.68 36.20
C THR A 79 -14.84 -7.45 37.38
N TRP A 80 -14.62 -6.36 38.14
CA TRP A 80 -15.55 -5.89 39.17
C TRP A 80 -16.76 -5.19 38.53
N VAL A 81 -17.94 -5.56 39.01
CA VAL A 81 -19.21 -5.06 38.48
C VAL A 81 -20.14 -4.60 39.60
N VAL A 82 -21.05 -3.70 39.25
CA VAL A 82 -22.17 -3.30 40.10
C VAL A 82 -23.47 -3.67 39.42
N GLY A 83 -24.44 -4.13 40.18
CA GLY A 83 -25.73 -4.52 39.66
C GLY A 83 -26.80 -4.66 40.75
N PHE A 84 -27.91 -5.27 40.40
CA PHE A 84 -29.02 -5.55 41.31
C PHE A 84 -29.67 -6.88 40.94
N PHE A 85 -30.35 -7.49 41.94
CA PHE A 85 -31.20 -8.67 41.72
C PHE A 85 -32.60 -8.22 41.28
N ARG A 86 -33.08 -8.74 40.15
CA ARG A 86 -34.43 -8.50 39.67
C ARG A 86 -35.46 -9.21 40.54
N ASP A 87 -35.09 -10.34 41.13
CA ASP A 87 -35.81 -11.13 42.11
C ASP A 87 -35.27 -10.86 43.51
N ALA A 88 -35.87 -9.95 44.23
CA ALA A 88 -35.36 -9.48 45.53
C ALA A 88 -35.26 -10.60 46.61
N VAL A 89 -36.09 -11.65 46.51
CA VAL A 89 -36.17 -12.72 47.53
C VAL A 89 -35.14 -13.84 47.27
N GLU A 90 -35.16 -14.46 46.10
CA GLU A 90 -34.31 -15.62 45.80
C GLU A 90 -32.93 -15.26 45.28
N ARG A 91 -32.76 -14.03 44.77
CA ARG A 91 -31.46 -13.49 44.29
C ARG A 91 -30.78 -14.34 43.21
N GLN A 92 -31.61 -14.98 42.37
CA GLN A 92 -31.13 -15.85 41.29
C GLN A 92 -31.14 -15.15 39.93
N GLN A 93 -31.56 -13.88 39.84
CA GLN A 93 -31.66 -13.13 38.61
C GLN A 93 -30.87 -11.82 38.68
N PRO A 94 -29.52 -11.91 38.75
CA PRO A 94 -28.70 -10.72 38.77
C PRO A 94 -28.70 -9.99 37.42
N ILE A 95 -28.65 -8.66 37.49
CA ILE A 95 -28.50 -7.77 36.34
C ILE A 95 -27.28 -6.89 36.61
N ILE A 96 -26.33 -6.86 35.69
CA ILE A 96 -25.16 -5.98 35.74
C ILE A 96 -25.50 -4.66 35.09
N MET A 97 -25.18 -3.55 35.75
CA MET A 97 -25.38 -2.19 35.28
C MET A 97 -24.10 -1.53 34.77
N GLY A 98 -22.94 -1.92 35.29
CA GLY A 98 -21.67 -1.32 34.92
C GLY A 98 -20.49 -1.99 35.60
N THR A 99 -19.30 -1.54 35.21
CA THR A 99 -18.02 -1.97 35.76
C THR A 99 -17.49 -0.98 36.80
N LEU A 100 -16.65 -1.47 37.68
CA LEU A 100 -15.98 -0.66 38.71
C LEU A 100 -14.46 -0.76 38.49
N PRO A 101 -13.86 0.22 37.80
CA PRO A 101 -12.42 0.23 37.61
C PRO A 101 -11.68 0.57 38.91
N GLY A 102 -10.45 0.15 39.02
CA GLY A 102 -9.64 0.40 40.20
C GLY A 102 -8.15 0.09 39.98
N TYR A 103 -7.51 -0.36 41.05
CA TYR A 103 -6.14 -0.88 41.05
C TYR A 103 -6.17 -2.33 41.54
N PRO A 104 -5.62 -3.29 40.78
CA PRO A 104 -5.41 -4.63 41.33
C PRO A 104 -4.46 -4.58 42.56
N GLN A 105 -4.86 -5.16 43.68
CA GLN A 105 -4.07 -5.13 44.90
C GLN A 105 -3.46 -6.48 45.23
N ASN A 106 -4.01 -7.55 44.67
CA ASN A 106 -3.55 -8.91 44.93
C ASN A 106 -3.37 -9.63 43.59
N VAL A 107 -2.42 -10.52 43.53
CA VAL A 107 -2.27 -11.46 42.42
C VAL A 107 -3.55 -12.28 42.30
N ALA A 108 -4.03 -12.48 41.10
CA ALA A 108 -5.22 -13.28 40.83
C ALA A 108 -5.02 -14.70 41.39
N ASP A 109 -6.00 -15.21 42.15
CA ASP A 109 -5.99 -16.53 42.76
C ASP A 109 -7.16 -17.35 42.20
N LYS A 110 -6.85 -18.29 41.31
CA LYS A 110 -7.86 -19.14 40.64
C LYS A 110 -8.60 -20.08 41.60
N GLU A 111 -8.05 -20.32 42.77
CA GLU A 111 -8.65 -21.20 43.80
C GLU A 111 -9.68 -20.50 44.68
N LYS A 112 -9.70 -19.16 44.62
CA LYS A 112 -10.66 -18.32 45.38
C LYS A 112 -11.69 -17.68 44.48
N GLY A 113 -12.87 -17.49 45.06
CA GLY A 113 -13.90 -16.65 44.46
C GLY A 113 -13.51 -15.17 44.49
N PHE A 114 -14.23 -14.35 43.73
CA PHE A 114 -13.95 -12.92 43.54
C PHE A 114 -12.63 -12.65 42.82
N ASN A 115 -12.18 -13.60 42.06
CA ASN A 115 -10.95 -13.54 41.27
C ASN A 115 -11.22 -14.02 39.83
N ASP A 116 -10.27 -13.75 38.95
CA ASP A 116 -10.21 -14.42 37.68
C ASP A 116 -9.90 -15.90 37.83
N PRO A 117 -10.81 -16.84 37.51
CA PRO A 117 -10.61 -18.26 37.67
C PRO A 117 -9.50 -18.85 36.80
N ASN A 118 -9.12 -18.14 35.73
CA ASN A 118 -8.05 -18.53 34.82
C ASN A 118 -6.71 -17.88 35.21
N ALA A 119 -6.71 -16.91 36.12
CA ALA A 119 -5.56 -16.09 36.51
C ALA A 119 -4.86 -15.42 35.33
N ILE A 120 -5.65 -14.95 34.36
CA ILE A 120 -5.15 -14.31 33.14
C ILE A 120 -5.07 -12.79 33.32
N TYR A 121 -6.03 -12.22 34.02
CA TYR A 121 -6.15 -10.77 34.23
C TYR A 121 -5.83 -10.35 35.67
N PRO A 122 -5.13 -9.24 35.87
CA PRO A 122 -4.47 -8.39 34.88
C PRO A 122 -3.29 -9.09 34.19
N GLN A 123 -3.02 -8.73 32.95
CA GLN A 123 -1.90 -9.28 32.17
C GLN A 123 -0.73 -8.31 32.18
N ASN A 124 0.45 -8.81 32.52
CA ASN A 124 1.71 -8.11 32.27
C ASN A 124 2.64 -9.01 31.44
N PRO A 125 2.74 -8.82 30.13
CA PRO A 125 3.56 -9.65 29.26
C PRO A 125 5.07 -9.54 29.54
N ASN A 126 5.51 -8.52 30.30
CA ASN A 126 6.93 -8.33 30.64
C ASN A 126 7.31 -8.88 32.00
N GLU A 127 6.35 -9.36 32.77
CA GLU A 127 6.61 -9.96 34.08
C GLU A 127 6.36 -11.47 34.08
N THR A 128 7.22 -12.19 34.74
CA THR A 128 7.12 -13.66 34.85
C THR A 128 5.85 -14.11 35.58
N SER A 129 5.27 -13.21 36.39
CA SER A 129 4.03 -13.46 37.13
C SER A 129 2.76 -13.22 36.32
N GLY A 130 2.85 -12.49 35.18
CA GLY A 130 1.68 -12.09 34.40
C GLY A 130 0.77 -11.06 35.07
N HIS A 131 1.18 -10.50 36.25
CA HIS A 131 0.39 -9.55 37.01
C HIS A 131 1.13 -8.25 37.23
N ASP A 132 0.46 -7.13 36.92
CA ASP A 132 0.96 -5.78 37.19
C ASP A 132 0.13 -5.15 38.31
N LEU A 133 0.58 -5.32 39.55
CA LEU A 133 -0.07 -4.75 40.72
C LEU A 133 0.15 -3.24 40.76
N ASN A 134 -0.84 -2.52 41.24
CA ASN A 134 -0.92 -1.05 41.27
C ASN A 134 -1.02 -0.39 39.88
N GLU A 135 -1.34 -1.14 38.86
CA GLU A 135 -1.71 -0.61 37.55
C GLU A 135 -3.16 -0.14 37.58
N SER A 136 -3.44 1.02 37.01
CA SER A 136 -4.81 1.54 36.85
C SER A 136 -5.57 0.77 35.76
N ASP A 137 -6.86 0.52 35.97
CA ASP A 137 -7.74 -0.01 34.94
C ASP A 137 -8.06 1.01 33.83
N VAL A 138 -7.61 2.26 33.96
CA VAL A 138 -7.63 3.21 32.85
C VAL A 138 -6.52 2.85 31.85
N ASN A 139 -6.87 2.80 30.57
CA ASN A 139 -5.95 2.38 29.53
C ASN A 139 -4.63 3.19 29.54
N ARG A 140 -3.51 2.53 29.34
CA ARG A 140 -2.18 3.15 29.36
C ARG A 140 -1.99 4.21 28.28
N LEU A 141 -2.56 3.97 27.08
CA LEU A 141 -2.53 4.97 26.01
C LEU A 141 -3.28 6.24 26.39
N ALA A 142 -4.36 6.12 27.17
CA ALA A 142 -5.08 7.29 27.69
C ALA A 142 -4.26 8.06 28.74
N ARG A 143 -3.34 7.39 29.45
CA ARG A 143 -2.50 7.96 30.50
C ARG A 143 -1.10 8.37 30.03
N ASN A 144 -0.80 8.20 28.73
CA ASN A 144 0.52 8.42 28.14
C ASN A 144 1.63 7.57 28.81
N GLU A 145 1.32 6.31 29.09
CA GLU A 145 2.27 5.35 29.67
C GLU A 145 2.69 4.29 28.64
N GLU A 146 3.10 4.74 27.47
CA GLU A 146 3.44 3.92 26.31
C GLU A 146 4.60 2.93 26.55
N ASN A 147 5.52 3.28 27.45
CA ASN A 147 6.73 2.48 27.70
C ASN A 147 6.48 1.22 28.53
N LYS A 148 5.24 0.98 28.96
CA LYS A 148 4.90 -0.22 29.69
C LYS A 148 4.26 -1.29 28.79
N ALA A 149 4.47 -2.53 29.19
CA ALA A 149 4.27 -3.72 28.37
C ALA A 149 2.87 -3.95 27.78
N HIS A 150 1.83 -3.31 28.30
CA HIS A 150 0.47 -3.42 27.74
C HIS A 150 0.15 -2.34 26.73
N SER A 151 1.00 -1.33 26.57
CA SER A 151 0.74 -0.38 25.52
C SER A 151 0.98 -1.06 24.16
N VAL A 152 0.04 -0.89 23.26
CA VAL A 152 0.16 -1.40 21.90
C VAL A 152 1.29 -0.70 21.13
N ILE A 153 1.65 0.51 21.54
CA ILE A 153 2.82 1.22 21.02
C ILE A 153 4.11 0.49 21.38
N ALA A 154 4.23 -0.06 22.62
CA ALA A 154 5.36 -0.91 22.97
C ALA A 154 5.36 -2.24 22.17
N LYS A 155 4.20 -2.81 21.88
CA LYS A 155 4.11 -3.98 20.98
C LYS A 155 4.45 -3.63 19.54
N LYS A 156 4.17 -2.41 19.06
CA LYS A 156 4.65 -1.94 17.75
C LYS A 156 6.17 -1.99 17.65
N ASP A 157 6.85 -1.70 18.74
CA ASP A 157 8.32 -1.68 18.79
C ASP A 157 8.96 -3.06 18.73
N THR A 158 8.23 -4.12 19.06
CA THR A 158 8.75 -5.50 19.09
C THR A 158 8.40 -6.35 17.87
N ASP A 159 7.25 -6.07 17.23
CA ASP A 159 6.75 -6.85 16.08
C ASP A 159 7.09 -6.23 14.73
N TYR A 160 7.60 -5.02 14.73
CA TYR A 160 8.12 -4.30 13.60
C TYR A 160 9.59 -4.00 13.84
N ASP A 161 10.38 -4.00 12.79
CA ASP A 161 11.70 -3.39 12.79
C ASP A 161 11.62 -2.06 13.54
N ALA A 162 11.86 -2.12 14.86
CA ALA A 162 11.53 -1.07 15.81
C ALA A 162 12.23 0.26 15.47
N GLU A 163 13.38 0.18 14.84
CA GLU A 163 14.11 1.35 14.37
C GLU A 163 13.41 2.05 13.20
N SER A 164 12.76 1.30 12.31
CA SER A 164 12.12 1.91 11.15
C SER A 164 10.76 2.56 11.46
N ALA A 165 10.07 2.13 12.52
CA ALA A 165 8.80 2.73 12.92
C ALA A 165 8.97 4.04 13.70
N LYS A 166 10.05 4.16 14.49
CA LYS A 166 10.36 5.38 15.27
C LYS A 166 10.92 6.51 14.42
N ASP A 167 11.73 6.19 13.42
CA ASP A 167 12.51 7.18 12.69
C ASP A 167 11.97 7.53 11.31
N GLY A 168 10.85 6.92 10.91
CA GLY A 168 10.34 7.02 9.56
C GLY A 168 11.20 6.16 8.62
N ARG A 169 10.61 5.12 8.04
CA ARG A 169 11.30 4.29 7.06
C ARG A 169 11.41 5.03 5.74
N THR A 170 12.62 5.13 5.19
CA THR A 170 12.78 5.61 3.82
C THR A 170 12.12 4.64 2.87
N ILE A 171 11.09 5.10 2.18
CA ILE A 171 10.33 4.33 1.20
C ILE A 171 10.49 5.07 -0.12
N GLY A 172 11.26 4.57 -1.00
CA GLY A 172 11.38 5.16 -2.31
C GLY A 172 12.81 5.13 -2.82
N VAL A 173 12.95 4.59 -4.00
CA VAL A 173 14.18 4.69 -4.79
C VAL A 173 13.95 5.82 -5.77
N PRO A 174 14.85 6.82 -5.82
CA PRO A 174 14.75 7.88 -6.80
C PRO A 174 14.78 7.30 -8.20
N ILE A 175 13.95 7.80 -9.09
CA ILE A 175 14.10 7.57 -10.52
C ILE A 175 15.41 8.27 -10.91
N ALA A 176 16.45 7.47 -11.23
CA ALA A 176 17.72 8.04 -11.64
C ALA A 176 17.51 8.90 -12.90
N ASN A 177 17.77 10.17 -12.76
CA ASN A 177 17.77 11.07 -13.91
C ASN A 177 19.03 10.77 -14.72
N THR A 178 18.88 10.14 -15.86
CA THR A 178 20.01 9.67 -16.70
C THR A 178 20.69 10.77 -17.50
N THR A 179 20.33 12.01 -17.32
CA THR A 179 21.00 13.13 -17.95
C THR A 179 22.03 13.72 -17.02
N ASP A 180 23.25 13.20 -17.17
CA ASP A 180 24.51 13.90 -17.07
C ASP A 180 24.65 15.02 -16.03
N ASP A 181 25.54 14.77 -15.08
CA ASP A 181 26.35 15.76 -14.36
C ASP A 181 25.64 16.92 -13.65
N ASN A 182 24.34 16.87 -13.44
CA ASN A 182 23.65 17.82 -12.64
C ASN A 182 23.23 17.20 -11.29
N THR A 183 23.96 17.57 -10.26
CA THR A 183 23.78 17.19 -8.86
C THR A 183 22.48 17.73 -8.25
N ASP A 184 21.55 18.18 -9.06
CA ASP A 184 20.20 18.57 -8.65
C ASP A 184 19.21 17.45 -8.93
N SER A 185 19.54 16.26 -8.39
CA SER A 185 18.55 15.20 -8.30
C SER A 185 17.56 15.61 -7.19
N THR A 186 16.42 16.11 -7.56
CA THR A 186 15.23 16.16 -6.70
C THR A 186 14.73 14.71 -6.51
N ASN A 187 15.58 13.87 -6.00
CA ASN A 187 15.27 12.54 -5.52
C ASN A 187 14.56 12.75 -4.18
N GLU A 188 13.29 13.04 -4.21
CA GLU A 188 12.49 13.08 -2.99
C GLU A 188 12.33 11.64 -2.49
N GLU A 189 13.32 11.22 -1.68
CA GLU A 189 13.11 10.10 -0.79
C GLU A 189 11.92 10.45 0.10
N TRP A 190 10.86 9.66 0.06
CA TRP A 190 9.79 9.85 1.01
C TRP A 190 9.91 8.84 2.15
N THR A 191 9.63 9.31 3.36
CA THR A 191 9.72 8.52 4.58
C THR A 191 8.33 8.24 5.11
N GLU A 192 8.18 7.09 5.78
CA GLU A 192 6.94 6.77 6.48
C GLU A 192 6.69 7.80 7.59
N GLN A 193 5.50 8.38 7.63
CA GLN A 193 5.08 9.32 8.65
C GLN A 193 5.09 8.64 10.03
N LYS A 194 5.69 9.28 11.03
CA LYS A 194 5.58 8.84 12.43
C LYS A 194 4.17 9.10 12.96
N SER A 195 3.71 8.25 13.88
CA SER A 195 2.52 8.57 14.68
C SER A 195 2.75 9.85 15.47
N THR A 196 1.76 10.73 15.48
CA THR A 196 1.77 11.97 16.24
C THR A 196 1.27 11.79 17.67
N TYR A 197 1.23 10.55 18.17
CA TYR A 197 0.79 10.23 19.51
C TYR A 197 1.53 11.06 20.57
N ALA A 198 0.77 11.86 21.31
CA ALA A 198 1.23 12.67 22.43
C ALA A 198 0.10 12.91 23.44
N ALA A 199 -0.61 11.84 23.78
CA ALA A 199 -1.82 11.89 24.61
C ALA A 199 -1.61 12.59 25.95
N VAL A 200 -2.58 13.38 26.35
CA VAL A 200 -2.66 14.01 27.68
C VAL A 200 -3.92 13.58 28.38
N TYR A 201 -3.76 12.86 29.51
CA TYR A 201 -4.90 12.44 30.31
C TYR A 201 -5.74 13.65 30.78
N PRO A 202 -7.08 13.58 30.71
CA PRO A 202 -7.94 12.46 30.31
C PRO A 202 -8.50 12.56 28.87
N LYS A 203 -7.78 13.14 27.94
CA LYS A 203 -8.31 13.53 26.62
C LYS A 203 -8.27 12.42 25.58
N ASN A 204 -7.44 11.38 25.74
CA ASN A 204 -7.41 10.25 24.80
C ASN A 204 -8.41 9.17 25.24
N HIS A 205 -9.42 8.92 24.41
CA HIS A 205 -10.45 7.91 24.61
C HIS A 205 -10.06 6.63 23.88
N VAL A 206 -9.67 5.61 24.64
CA VAL A 206 -9.11 4.37 24.10
C VAL A 206 -10.11 3.24 24.26
N TYR A 207 -10.30 2.50 23.19
CA TYR A 207 -11.03 1.27 23.13
C TYR A 207 -10.07 0.15 22.73
N GLU A 208 -9.77 -0.75 23.66
CA GLU A 208 -8.82 -1.85 23.45
C GLU A 208 -9.49 -3.19 23.71
N THR A 209 -9.20 -4.17 22.85
CA THR A 209 -9.67 -5.54 23.00
C THR A 209 -8.60 -6.42 23.65
N GLU A 210 -9.00 -7.57 24.17
CA GLU A 210 -8.08 -8.55 24.79
C GLU A 210 -6.92 -8.98 23.89
N SER A 211 -7.14 -9.01 22.58
CA SER A 211 -6.10 -9.38 21.61
C SER A 211 -5.20 -8.21 21.21
N GLY A 212 -5.48 -6.98 21.68
CA GLY A 212 -4.72 -5.79 21.37
C GLY A 212 -5.12 -5.09 20.07
N HIS A 213 -6.39 -5.19 19.66
CA HIS A 213 -6.96 -4.28 18.67
C HIS A 213 -7.36 -2.99 19.37
N ILE A 214 -7.11 -1.84 18.74
CA ILE A 214 -7.32 -0.53 19.38
C ILE A 214 -8.04 0.42 18.45
N LYS A 215 -8.88 1.25 19.09
CA LYS A 215 -9.44 2.45 18.50
C LYS A 215 -9.27 3.61 19.47
N GLU A 216 -8.70 4.70 18.99
CA GLU A 216 -8.44 5.91 19.78
C GLU A 216 -9.10 7.13 19.16
N PHE A 217 -9.67 7.95 20.03
CA PHE A 217 -10.08 9.32 19.73
C PHE A 217 -9.34 10.20 20.73
N ASP A 218 -8.30 10.86 20.28
CA ASP A 218 -7.47 11.73 21.10
C ASP A 218 -7.82 13.19 20.85
N ASP A 219 -8.36 13.84 21.86
CA ASP A 219 -8.72 15.26 21.87
C ASP A 219 -7.63 16.13 22.52
N THR A 220 -6.40 15.63 22.61
CA THR A 220 -5.26 16.39 23.12
C THR A 220 -4.98 17.56 22.19
N GLU A 221 -5.01 18.79 22.73
CA GLU A 221 -4.83 20.02 21.96
C GLU A 221 -3.49 20.05 21.23
N GLY A 222 -3.56 20.22 19.91
CA GLY A 222 -2.39 20.20 19.02
C GLY A 222 -1.82 18.83 18.71
N ALA A 223 -2.45 17.75 19.23
CA ALA A 223 -2.12 16.38 18.97
C ALA A 223 -3.39 15.52 18.78
N GLU A 224 -4.48 16.15 18.34
CA GLU A 224 -5.74 15.47 18.04
C GLU A 224 -5.51 14.34 17.06
N ARG A 225 -6.10 13.18 17.33
CA ARG A 225 -5.83 11.99 16.53
C ARG A 225 -7.00 11.02 16.51
N ILE A 226 -7.27 10.46 15.34
CA ILE A 226 -8.12 9.27 15.19
C ILE A 226 -7.20 8.13 14.75
N HIS A 227 -7.19 7.03 15.52
CA HIS A 227 -6.33 5.90 15.25
C HIS A 227 -7.08 4.57 15.35
N GLU A 228 -6.96 3.72 14.35
CA GLU A 228 -7.45 2.35 14.36
C GLU A 228 -6.28 1.39 14.08
N TYR A 229 -6.08 0.44 14.99
CA TYR A 229 -4.92 -0.43 14.98
C TYR A 229 -5.32 -1.91 15.11
N HIS A 230 -4.82 -2.72 14.22
CA HIS A 230 -4.88 -4.17 14.32
C HIS A 230 -3.62 -4.70 15.02
N LYS A 231 -3.77 -5.74 15.86
CA LYS A 231 -2.65 -6.33 16.63
C LYS A 231 -1.44 -6.76 15.80
N SER A 232 -1.57 -6.97 14.50
CA SER A 232 -0.46 -7.27 13.59
C SER A 232 0.34 -6.03 13.20
N GLY A 233 -0.12 -4.83 13.57
CA GLY A 233 0.50 -3.57 13.23
C GLY A 233 -0.05 -2.89 11.99
N THR A 234 -1.03 -3.46 11.32
CA THR A 234 -1.81 -2.74 10.31
C THR A 234 -2.64 -1.68 11.00
N PHE A 235 -2.59 -0.44 10.51
CA PHE A 235 -3.34 0.65 11.10
C PHE A 235 -3.69 1.72 10.07
N HIS A 236 -4.62 2.59 10.44
CA HIS A 236 -4.73 3.91 9.86
C HIS A 236 -4.84 4.97 10.95
N GLU A 237 -4.27 6.14 10.67
CA GLU A 237 -4.23 7.28 11.57
C GLU A 237 -4.58 8.55 10.80
N VAL A 238 -5.34 9.44 11.43
CA VAL A 238 -5.53 10.81 10.99
C VAL A 238 -5.02 11.72 12.10
N ASP A 239 -4.04 12.56 11.79
CA ASP A 239 -3.40 13.45 12.76
C ASP A 239 -4.08 14.83 12.88
N ALA A 240 -3.59 15.67 13.79
CA ALA A 240 -4.09 17.02 14.05
C ALA A 240 -4.00 17.97 12.83
N SER A 241 -3.16 17.65 11.86
CA SER A 241 -3.03 18.42 10.61
C SER A 241 -3.95 17.89 9.50
N GLY A 242 -4.68 16.80 9.77
CA GLY A 242 -5.55 16.12 8.80
C GLY A 242 -4.79 15.19 7.84
N ASN A 243 -3.53 14.88 8.10
CA ASN A 243 -2.81 13.88 7.32
C ASN A 243 -3.34 12.50 7.64
N LYS A 244 -3.59 11.71 6.60
CA LYS A 244 -3.97 10.32 6.77
C LYS A 244 -2.79 9.40 6.47
N HIS A 245 -2.44 8.58 7.43
CA HIS A 245 -1.46 7.50 7.29
C HIS A 245 -2.16 6.15 7.32
N THR A 246 -1.87 5.30 6.35
CA THR A 246 -2.35 3.92 6.30
C THR A 246 -1.15 2.98 6.13
N ARG A 247 -0.99 2.06 7.06
CA ARG A 247 0.04 1.02 7.01
C ARG A 247 -0.60 -0.35 6.94
N ILE A 248 -0.16 -1.15 5.99
CA ILE A 248 -0.62 -2.53 5.81
C ILE A 248 0.58 -3.46 5.89
N VAL A 249 0.60 -4.33 6.88
CA VAL A 249 1.69 -5.28 7.12
C VAL A 249 1.59 -6.51 6.25
N GLY A 250 0.38 -6.93 6.01
CA GLY A 250 0.10 -8.07 5.14
C GLY A 250 -0.20 -7.65 3.70
N THR A 251 -1.05 -8.38 3.05
CA THR A 251 -1.48 -8.09 1.67
C THR A 251 -2.68 -7.15 1.67
N ASN A 252 -2.64 -6.13 0.81
CA ASN A 252 -3.80 -5.29 0.52
C ASN A 252 -4.59 -5.86 -0.67
N TYR A 253 -5.90 -5.99 -0.51
CA TYR A 253 -6.84 -6.31 -1.58
C TYR A 253 -7.82 -5.16 -1.72
N GLU A 254 -7.78 -4.48 -2.85
CA GLU A 254 -8.74 -3.43 -3.17
C GLU A 254 -9.54 -3.83 -4.42
N VAL A 255 -10.86 -3.91 -4.28
CA VAL A 255 -11.78 -4.29 -5.34
C VAL A 255 -12.86 -3.21 -5.46
N ILE A 256 -12.87 -2.51 -6.59
CA ILE A 256 -13.84 -1.45 -6.87
C ILE A 256 -14.79 -1.94 -7.94
N ALA A 257 -16.05 -2.19 -7.56
CA ALA A 257 -17.08 -2.66 -8.50
C ALA A 257 -17.66 -1.54 -9.38
N GLY A 258 -17.40 -0.30 -9.03
CA GLY A 258 -17.83 0.89 -9.77
C GLY A 258 -16.65 1.63 -10.37
N SER A 259 -16.74 2.95 -10.41
CA SER A 259 -15.66 3.84 -10.87
C SER A 259 -14.78 4.27 -9.71
N ASP A 260 -13.50 4.48 -9.98
CA ASP A 260 -12.54 5.11 -9.07
C ASP A 260 -12.15 6.48 -9.60
N PHE A 261 -12.14 7.50 -8.71
CA PHE A 261 -11.74 8.86 -9.02
C PHE A 261 -10.68 9.32 -8.04
N VAL A 262 -9.45 9.46 -8.50
CA VAL A 262 -8.32 9.92 -7.69
C VAL A 262 -7.85 11.28 -8.18
N ASN A 263 -7.81 12.28 -7.30
CA ASN A 263 -7.29 13.60 -7.57
C ASN A 263 -6.23 13.97 -6.54
N VAL A 264 -4.99 14.08 -6.97
CA VAL A 264 -3.85 14.49 -6.13
C VAL A 264 -3.41 15.87 -6.58
N LYS A 265 -3.52 16.87 -5.70
CA LYS A 265 -3.09 18.25 -6.00
C LYS A 265 -1.59 18.48 -5.83
N GLY A 266 -0.93 17.65 -5.06
CA GLY A 266 0.51 17.67 -4.84
C GLY A 266 1.23 16.58 -5.62
N THR A 267 2.40 16.20 -5.14
CA THR A 267 3.20 15.11 -5.72
C THR A 267 2.60 13.75 -5.33
N ALA A 268 2.61 12.82 -6.26
CA ALA A 268 2.30 11.41 -6.00
C ALA A 268 3.55 10.56 -6.25
N ASN A 269 4.00 9.84 -5.23
CA ASN A 269 5.13 8.92 -5.32
C ASN A 269 4.63 7.48 -5.21
N LEU A 270 5.04 6.62 -6.14
CA LEU A 270 4.72 5.20 -6.15
C LEU A 270 6.03 4.40 -6.28
N THR A 271 6.33 3.60 -5.28
CA THR A 271 7.46 2.67 -5.28
C THR A 271 6.96 1.24 -5.22
N ILE A 272 7.48 0.38 -6.09
CA ILE A 272 7.14 -1.04 -6.15
C ILE A 272 8.45 -1.82 -6.21
N ASP A 273 8.78 -2.54 -5.15
CA ASP A 273 10.04 -3.28 -5.02
C ASP A 273 10.07 -4.59 -5.83
N SER A 274 8.98 -4.93 -6.47
CA SER A 274 8.82 -6.15 -7.25
C SER A 274 8.09 -5.86 -8.57
N ASN A 275 7.40 -6.83 -9.13
CA ASN A 275 6.71 -6.70 -10.42
C ASN A 275 5.48 -5.81 -10.31
N CYS A 276 5.29 -4.92 -11.29
CA CYS A 276 4.05 -4.20 -11.53
C CYS A 276 3.38 -4.76 -12.79
N ASN A 277 2.15 -5.28 -12.65
CA ASN A 277 1.38 -5.79 -13.77
C ASN A 277 0.13 -4.92 -13.97
N THR A 278 0.00 -4.32 -15.14
CA THR A 278 -1.17 -3.50 -15.50
C THR A 278 -1.90 -4.11 -16.69
N TYR A 279 -3.21 -4.33 -16.55
CA TYR A 279 -4.06 -4.81 -17.61
C TYR A 279 -5.26 -3.89 -17.80
N ILE A 280 -5.41 -3.31 -18.98
CA ILE A 280 -6.48 -2.37 -19.33
C ILE A 280 -7.24 -2.93 -20.52
N LYS A 281 -8.56 -3.21 -20.35
CA LYS A 281 -9.41 -3.69 -21.42
C LYS A 281 -9.85 -2.59 -22.39
N GLY A 282 -9.92 -1.38 -21.92
CA GLY A 282 -10.34 -0.20 -22.69
C GLY A 282 -9.16 0.64 -23.14
N ASN A 283 -9.38 1.92 -23.30
CA ASN A 283 -8.36 2.88 -23.69
C ASN A 283 -7.46 3.25 -22.51
N TRP A 284 -6.19 3.41 -22.75
CA TRP A 284 -5.24 3.99 -21.83
C TRP A 284 -4.79 5.35 -22.36
N ASN A 285 -5.26 6.42 -21.73
CA ASN A 285 -4.92 7.79 -22.09
C ASN A 285 -3.94 8.36 -21.05
N ILE A 286 -2.80 8.84 -21.52
CA ILE A 286 -1.78 9.51 -20.69
C ILE A 286 -1.53 10.88 -21.30
N GLN A 287 -1.62 11.92 -20.47
CA GLN A 287 -1.20 13.27 -20.81
C GLN A 287 -0.20 13.76 -19.76
N VAL A 288 0.92 14.28 -20.22
CA VAL A 288 1.97 14.88 -19.39
C VAL A 288 2.27 16.26 -19.94
N ASP A 289 1.93 17.31 -19.20
CA ASP A 289 2.15 18.70 -19.63
C ASP A 289 3.62 19.13 -19.43
N GLY A 290 4.34 18.44 -18.58
CA GLY A 290 5.77 18.63 -18.34
C GLY A 290 6.64 17.59 -19.04
N THR A 291 7.77 17.26 -18.45
CA THR A 291 8.73 16.27 -18.96
C THR A 291 8.29 14.84 -18.59
N LYS A 292 8.36 13.91 -19.53
CA LYS A 292 8.30 12.46 -19.26
C LYS A 292 9.71 11.90 -19.32
N THR A 293 10.17 11.26 -18.24
CA THR A 293 11.42 10.50 -18.21
C THR A 293 11.09 9.02 -17.98
N GLU A 294 11.71 8.14 -18.73
CA GLU A 294 11.55 6.70 -18.59
C GLU A 294 12.93 6.06 -18.68
N VAL A 295 13.28 5.26 -17.70
CA VAL A 295 14.57 4.54 -17.63
C VAL A 295 14.30 3.06 -17.46
N VAL A 296 14.77 2.25 -18.40
CA VAL A 296 14.67 0.80 -18.35
C VAL A 296 16.07 0.22 -18.45
N THR A 297 16.52 -0.45 -17.40
CA THR A 297 17.86 -1.07 -17.36
C THR A 297 17.92 -2.44 -18.03
N GLY A 298 16.77 -3.05 -18.25
CA GLY A 298 16.67 -4.35 -18.94
C GLY A 298 16.14 -4.21 -20.35
N ALA A 299 15.76 -5.33 -20.96
CA ALA A 299 15.20 -5.35 -22.29
C ALA A 299 13.79 -4.73 -22.33
N VAL A 300 13.50 -3.96 -23.37
CA VAL A 300 12.16 -3.45 -23.68
C VAL A 300 11.59 -4.22 -24.86
N THR A 301 10.37 -4.71 -24.72
CA THR A 301 9.61 -5.32 -25.81
C THR A 301 8.31 -4.59 -26.00
N GLU A 302 8.10 -4.02 -27.18
CA GLU A 302 6.86 -3.36 -27.57
C GLU A 302 6.23 -4.08 -28.75
N THR A 303 4.95 -4.38 -28.68
CA THR A 303 4.21 -5.01 -29.77
C THR A 303 2.95 -4.22 -30.08
N TYR A 304 2.87 -3.65 -31.26
CA TYR A 304 1.68 -2.97 -31.80
C TYR A 304 1.04 -3.87 -32.85
N LYS A 305 -0.21 -4.30 -32.58
CA LYS A 305 -0.94 -5.17 -33.50
C LYS A 305 -1.69 -4.38 -34.59
N ASP A 306 -1.75 -3.09 -34.42
CA ASP A 306 -2.38 -2.14 -35.34
C ASP A 306 -1.43 -0.95 -35.58
N THR A 307 -1.92 0.17 -36.02
CA THR A 307 -1.15 1.36 -36.37
C THR A 307 -0.44 1.98 -35.18
N LYS A 308 0.86 2.22 -35.28
CA LYS A 308 1.60 3.14 -34.40
C LYS A 308 1.76 4.47 -35.15
N THR A 309 1.31 5.55 -34.53
CA THR A 309 1.56 6.92 -35.01
C THR A 309 2.41 7.67 -34.02
N GLU A 310 3.50 8.26 -34.45
CA GLU A 310 4.36 9.10 -33.65
C GLU A 310 4.55 10.45 -34.33
N THR A 311 4.37 11.53 -33.59
CA THR A 311 4.55 12.89 -34.10
C THR A 311 5.42 13.67 -33.17
N VAL A 312 6.59 14.11 -33.62
CA VAL A 312 7.52 14.94 -32.88
C VAL A 312 7.68 16.27 -33.63
N THR A 313 7.36 17.35 -32.95
CA THR A 313 7.38 18.70 -33.57
C THR A 313 8.73 19.40 -33.50
N LYS A 314 9.66 18.84 -32.71
CA LYS A 314 11.03 19.38 -32.56
C LYS A 314 12.05 18.29 -32.90
N ALA A 315 13.29 18.45 -32.46
CA ALA A 315 14.35 17.50 -32.71
C ALA A 315 14.09 16.13 -32.09
N VAL A 316 14.44 15.10 -32.81
CA VAL A 316 14.57 13.72 -32.30
C VAL A 316 16.06 13.36 -32.30
N THR A 317 16.54 12.83 -31.21
CA THR A 317 17.88 12.26 -31.10
C THR A 317 17.77 10.79 -30.73
N GLU A 318 18.32 9.92 -31.55
CA GLU A 318 18.38 8.48 -31.27
C GLU A 318 19.85 8.05 -31.32
N THR A 319 20.27 7.33 -30.29
CA THR A 319 21.64 6.82 -30.19
C THR A 319 21.62 5.32 -29.96
N TYR A 320 22.24 4.57 -30.83
CA TYR A 320 22.39 3.13 -30.74
C TYR A 320 23.89 2.83 -30.57
N SER A 321 24.28 2.32 -29.40
CA SER A 321 25.67 1.96 -29.10
C SER A 321 26.07 0.59 -29.66
N ASP A 322 25.11 -0.17 -30.14
CA ASP A 322 25.27 -1.49 -30.72
C ASP A 322 24.47 -1.58 -32.04
N THR A 323 24.04 -2.73 -32.44
CA THR A 323 23.40 -3.00 -33.73
C THR A 323 21.99 -2.47 -33.78
N LEU A 324 21.66 -1.69 -34.80
CA LEU A 324 20.27 -1.39 -35.20
C LEU A 324 19.88 -2.33 -36.35
N THR A 325 18.83 -3.12 -36.14
CA THR A 325 18.24 -3.94 -37.21
C THR A 325 16.83 -3.47 -37.50
N GLN A 326 16.56 -3.08 -38.73
CA GLN A 326 15.22 -2.69 -39.18
C GLN A 326 14.77 -3.61 -40.33
N SER A 327 13.59 -4.20 -40.21
CA SER A 327 13.01 -5.05 -41.27
C SER A 327 11.60 -4.57 -41.59
N VAL A 328 11.38 -4.22 -42.86
CA VAL A 328 10.08 -3.75 -43.38
C VAL A 328 9.65 -4.63 -44.53
N THR A 329 8.52 -5.30 -44.40
CA THR A 329 8.02 -6.24 -45.42
C THR A 329 7.23 -5.57 -46.54
N LYS A 330 6.84 -4.30 -46.38
CA LYS A 330 6.12 -3.52 -47.38
C LYS A 330 6.91 -2.28 -47.75
N ALA A 331 6.27 -1.28 -48.32
CA ALA A 331 6.93 -0.04 -48.73
C ALA A 331 7.42 0.78 -47.54
N VAL A 332 8.58 1.36 -47.69
CA VAL A 332 9.11 2.44 -46.87
C VAL A 332 9.05 3.72 -47.65
N THR A 333 8.51 4.78 -47.07
CA THR A 333 8.52 6.13 -47.65
C THR A 333 9.19 7.08 -46.69
N GLU A 334 10.26 7.71 -47.11
CA GLU A 334 10.98 8.73 -46.34
C GLU A 334 10.95 10.05 -47.14
N THR A 335 10.65 11.14 -46.48
CA THR A 335 10.62 12.45 -47.10
C THR A 335 11.39 13.44 -46.28
N TYR A 336 12.43 14.02 -46.84
CA TYR A 336 13.26 15.06 -46.25
C TYR A 336 13.02 16.36 -46.98
N SER A 337 12.51 17.38 -46.26
CA SER A 337 12.24 18.70 -46.86
C SER A 337 13.48 19.59 -46.86
N ASP A 338 14.52 19.19 -46.18
CA ASP A 338 15.80 19.89 -46.09
C ASP A 338 16.95 18.89 -46.31
N THR A 339 18.10 19.09 -45.70
CA THR A 339 19.32 18.30 -45.92
C THR A 339 19.22 16.94 -45.26
N LEU A 340 19.53 15.87 -45.99
CA LEU A 340 19.88 14.57 -45.44
C LEU A 340 21.42 14.43 -45.45
N THR A 341 22.01 14.23 -44.27
CA THR A 341 23.43 13.91 -44.15
C THR A 341 23.56 12.48 -43.62
N GLN A 342 24.33 11.66 -44.31
CA GLN A 342 24.66 10.30 -43.90
C GLN A 342 26.17 10.15 -43.91
N GLU A 343 26.74 9.81 -42.77
CA GLU A 343 28.17 9.51 -42.64
C GLU A 343 28.35 8.05 -42.18
N VAL A 344 29.17 7.31 -42.93
CA VAL A 344 29.49 5.90 -42.63
C VAL A 344 30.99 5.74 -42.68
N THR A 345 31.60 5.37 -41.55
CA THR A 345 33.02 5.18 -41.45
C THR A 345 33.50 3.80 -41.93
N GLY A 346 32.59 2.85 -42.06
CA GLY A 346 32.85 1.49 -42.55
C GLY A 346 32.30 1.28 -43.98
N ASP A 347 32.16 0.03 -44.33
CA ASP A 347 31.63 -0.35 -45.63
C ASP A 347 30.10 -0.13 -45.73
N VAL A 348 29.64 0.42 -46.84
CA VAL A 348 28.22 0.47 -47.20
C VAL A 348 27.95 -0.62 -48.21
N LYS A 349 27.00 -1.49 -47.94
CA LYS A 349 26.50 -2.49 -48.88
C LYS A 349 25.01 -2.30 -49.12
N GLU A 350 24.66 -1.95 -50.35
CA GLU A 350 23.28 -1.88 -50.81
C GLU A 350 23.04 -2.98 -51.86
N THR A 351 21.91 -3.67 -51.74
CA THR A 351 21.52 -4.72 -52.68
C THR A 351 20.07 -4.49 -53.12
N PHE A 352 19.89 -4.31 -54.38
CA PHE A 352 18.55 -4.13 -55.02
C PHE A 352 18.26 -5.35 -55.90
N SER A 353 17.18 -6.06 -55.63
CA SER A 353 16.71 -7.17 -56.50
C SER A 353 15.88 -6.65 -57.66
N GLY A 354 15.41 -5.42 -57.61
CA GLY A 354 14.67 -4.73 -58.63
C GLY A 354 15.41 -3.53 -59.17
N SER A 355 14.71 -2.59 -59.78
CA SER A 355 15.29 -1.36 -60.30
C SER A 355 15.55 -0.34 -59.21
N GLN A 356 16.69 0.30 -59.24
CA GLN A 356 16.95 1.54 -58.49
C GLN A 356 16.84 2.72 -59.45
N THR A 357 16.02 3.72 -59.10
CA THR A 357 15.92 4.97 -59.88
C THR A 357 16.37 6.13 -59.02
N THR A 358 17.38 6.86 -59.46
CA THR A 358 17.84 8.09 -58.82
C THR A 358 17.60 9.27 -59.71
N THR A 359 16.80 10.24 -59.31
CA THR A 359 16.55 11.47 -60.07
C THR A 359 17.18 12.63 -59.30
N ILE A 360 18.11 13.34 -59.94
CA ILE A 360 18.78 14.49 -59.38
C ILE A 360 18.56 15.68 -60.36
N THR A 361 17.93 16.73 -59.84
CA THR A 361 17.63 17.92 -60.65
C THR A 361 18.74 18.95 -60.72
N SER A 362 19.79 18.77 -59.92
CA SER A 362 20.96 19.65 -59.91
C SER A 362 22.23 18.84 -60.23
N THR A 363 23.13 18.67 -59.28
CA THR A 363 24.42 18.03 -59.50
C THR A 363 24.59 16.79 -58.63
N LYS A 364 25.05 15.69 -59.23
CA LYS A 364 25.56 14.53 -58.51
C LYS A 364 27.09 14.55 -58.58
N THR A 365 27.77 14.56 -57.46
CA THR A 365 29.20 14.43 -57.37
C THR A 365 29.56 13.15 -56.68
N GLU A 366 30.35 12.30 -57.28
CA GLU A 366 30.93 11.10 -56.68
C GLU A 366 32.43 11.27 -56.68
N THR A 367 33.06 11.13 -55.49
CA THR A 367 34.51 11.25 -55.33
C THR A 367 35.04 9.99 -54.67
N ALA A 368 35.92 9.27 -55.36
CA ALA A 368 36.67 8.15 -54.77
C ALA A 368 38.15 8.56 -54.64
N ALA A 369 38.69 8.59 -53.43
CA ALA A 369 40.08 9.01 -53.20
C ALA A 369 41.08 8.01 -53.79
N THR A 370 40.79 6.73 -53.69
CA THR A 370 41.57 5.63 -54.29
C THR A 370 40.57 4.54 -54.69
N GLY A 371 40.51 4.19 -55.96
CA GLY A 371 39.60 3.17 -56.45
C GLY A 371 38.90 3.57 -57.72
N ALA A 372 38.16 2.67 -58.33
CA ALA A 372 37.40 2.89 -59.53
C ALA A 372 35.90 2.66 -59.32
N VAL A 373 35.06 3.40 -59.98
CA VAL A 373 33.67 3.04 -60.16
C VAL A 373 33.62 1.97 -61.24
N THR A 374 33.31 0.73 -60.83
CA THR A 374 33.33 -0.43 -61.72
C THR A 374 31.91 -0.85 -62.07
N TYR A 375 31.61 -0.93 -63.34
CA TYR A 375 30.41 -1.54 -63.88
C TYR A 375 30.76 -2.92 -64.43
N THR A 376 30.27 -3.98 -63.85
CA THR A 376 30.60 -5.36 -64.23
C THR A 376 29.74 -5.88 -65.40
N SER A 377 28.58 -5.30 -65.61
CA SER A 377 27.73 -5.59 -66.73
C SER A 377 26.78 -4.40 -66.99
N GLY A 378 26.44 -4.18 -68.25
CA GLY A 378 25.60 -3.04 -68.68
C GLY A 378 26.44 -1.90 -69.24
N ASP A 379 25.75 -0.80 -69.56
CA ASP A 379 26.35 0.37 -70.17
C ASP A 379 26.07 1.64 -69.40
N VAL A 380 26.99 2.57 -69.35
CA VAL A 380 26.79 3.92 -68.83
C VAL A 380 26.43 4.80 -70.05
N ASN A 381 25.17 5.29 -70.06
CA ASN A 381 24.71 6.15 -71.14
C ASN A 381 24.61 7.59 -70.68
N ALA A 382 25.38 8.49 -71.20
CA ALA A 382 25.36 9.92 -70.97
C ALA A 382 24.83 10.68 -72.18
N SER A 383 23.63 11.26 -72.06
CA SER A 383 22.99 12.03 -73.11
C SER A 383 22.91 11.26 -74.46
N GLY A 384 22.64 9.97 -74.41
CA GLY A 384 22.53 9.12 -75.59
C GLY A 384 23.86 8.58 -76.13
N ILE A 385 24.94 8.84 -75.42
CA ILE A 385 26.27 8.31 -75.76
C ILE A 385 26.57 7.12 -74.81
N SER A 386 26.69 5.90 -75.34
CA SER A 386 27.11 4.69 -74.68
C SER A 386 28.59 4.80 -74.36
N LEU A 387 28.97 4.57 -73.05
CA LEU A 387 30.38 4.57 -72.68
C LEU A 387 31.12 3.38 -73.25
N THR A 388 30.46 2.25 -73.41
CA THR A 388 31.01 1.03 -73.95
C THR A 388 30.88 0.93 -75.46
N GLY A 389 29.87 1.61 -76.08
CA GLY A 389 29.55 1.49 -77.49
C GLY A 389 29.81 2.71 -78.35
N HIS A 390 30.26 3.87 -77.81
CA HIS A 390 30.52 5.06 -78.61
C HIS A 390 31.85 4.92 -79.38
N THR A 391 31.82 5.58 -80.52
CA THR A 391 32.97 5.64 -81.46
C THR A 391 33.34 7.09 -81.69
N HIS A 392 34.61 7.36 -81.88
CA HIS A 392 35.09 8.66 -82.30
C HIS A 392 35.34 8.69 -83.79
N THR A 393 34.97 9.77 -84.43
CA THR A 393 35.35 9.99 -85.83
C THR A 393 36.61 10.81 -85.88
N ASP A 394 37.69 10.21 -86.45
CA ASP A 394 38.92 10.93 -86.70
C ASP A 394 38.75 11.91 -87.87
N THR A 395 38.82 13.20 -87.56
CA THR A 395 38.68 14.28 -88.57
C THR A 395 40.02 14.86 -89.01
N ALA A 396 41.13 14.36 -88.51
CA ALA A 396 42.48 14.80 -88.87
C ALA A 396 43.00 13.95 -90.04
N GLY A 397 42.49 14.20 -91.19
CA GLY A 397 43.00 14.15 -92.56
C GLY A 397 44.04 13.11 -92.96
N LEU A 398 43.76 11.85 -92.96
CA LEU A 398 44.31 10.85 -93.92
C LEU A 398 43.52 9.54 -93.83
N GLY A 399 42.27 9.65 -94.20
CA GLY A 399 41.35 8.52 -94.24
C GLY A 399 40.35 8.50 -93.13
N ALA A 400 39.09 8.81 -93.39
CA ALA A 400 38.00 8.74 -92.46
C ALA A 400 37.85 7.29 -91.94
N GLY A 401 38.34 7.06 -90.72
CA GLY A 401 38.15 5.80 -90.02
C GLY A 401 37.48 6.06 -88.69
N THR A 402 36.56 5.17 -88.28
CA THR A 402 36.01 5.17 -86.92
C THR A 402 37.00 4.36 -86.01
N THR A 403 37.30 4.91 -84.82
CA THR A 403 38.06 4.16 -83.85
C THR A 403 37.19 3.03 -83.29
N SER A 404 37.81 1.92 -82.85
CA SER A 404 37.10 0.87 -82.12
C SER A 404 36.54 1.39 -80.83
N SER A 405 35.45 0.78 -80.36
CA SER A 405 34.93 1.05 -79.01
C SER A 405 36.04 0.99 -77.94
N PRO A 406 35.99 1.84 -76.92
CA PRO A 406 36.98 1.77 -75.83
C PRO A 406 36.94 0.40 -75.18
N ASN A 407 38.11 -0.16 -74.90
CA ASN A 407 38.28 -1.43 -74.20
C ASN A 407 38.04 -1.22 -72.66
#